data_bfb0010ebda0b23a472fc05ffb11c53b
#
_entry.id   bfb0010ebda0b23a472fc05ffb11c53b
#
_cell.length_a   1.000
_cell.length_b   1.000
_cell.length_c   1.000
_cell.angle_alpha   90.00
_cell.angle_beta   90.00
_cell.angle_gamma   90.00
#
_symmetry.space_group_name_H-M   'P 1'
#
loop_
_entity.id
_entity.type
_entity.pdbx_description
1 polymer ?
#
loop_
_entity_poly.entity_id
_entity_poly.type
_entity_poly.pdbx_seq_one_letter_code
_entity_poly.pdbx_strand_id
1 'polypeptide(L)'
;MSLELYHTTHNAGQTTVVLIHGALVSGLYWDLVIPHLPSYHLLVPDLPGHGKSQSTPFSIDLASRMIAQLIRTHATNGSAHIIGHSLGAQVAIRLASTDPDIVNSIFISGFGMFPRTSITPYIPYAAWAMSRVENCLARPLISWAMDGADIPRIDTDLCTLDLCRRIVAPDIPTEWPVPWAARTLIVAAGKGGLIPTKDSVCDAVRLVVIGRELNEETVAYTHLSMRHPWNRQAPRLFAETAEAWFERLELPGGFVKL
;
A
#
# COMPACT_ATOMS: atom_id res chain seq x y z
N MET A 1 18.38 -21.12 4.37
CA MET A 1 18.50 -19.67 4.55
C MET A 1 17.09 -19.14 4.70
N SER A 2 16.75 -18.48 5.83
CA SER A 2 15.47 -17.76 5.94
C SER A 2 15.51 -16.62 4.92
N LEU A 3 14.56 -16.59 3.99
CA LEU A 3 14.36 -15.45 3.08
C LEU A 3 13.79 -14.30 3.93
N GLU A 4 14.65 -13.38 4.35
CA GLU A 4 14.26 -12.20 5.09
C GLU A 4 14.15 -11.00 4.14
N LEU A 5 13.12 -10.16 4.30
CA LEU A 5 12.98 -8.92 3.55
C LEU A 5 14.01 -7.91 4.04
N TYR A 6 14.64 -7.21 3.10
CA TYR A 6 15.31 -5.98 3.49
C TYR A 6 14.27 -5.01 4.07
N HIS A 7 14.59 -4.42 5.20
CA HIS A 7 13.74 -3.43 5.84
C HIS A 7 14.58 -2.38 6.58
N THR A 8 13.98 -1.24 6.83
CA THR A 8 14.52 -0.23 7.76
C THR A 8 13.59 -0.14 8.96
N THR A 9 14.20 0.18 10.10
CA THR A 9 13.49 0.37 11.36
C THR A 9 13.66 1.83 11.80
N HIS A 10 12.55 2.45 12.23
CA HIS A 10 12.57 3.82 12.72
C HIS A 10 11.85 3.92 14.05
N ASN A 11 12.33 4.83 14.91
CA ASN A 11 11.78 5.13 16.23
C ASN A 11 11.81 3.91 17.19
N ALA A 12 11.45 4.14 18.45
CA ALA A 12 11.46 3.12 19.51
C ALA A 12 10.12 3.09 20.28
N GLY A 13 9.00 3.26 19.56
CA GLY A 13 7.66 3.20 20.14
C GLY A 13 7.29 1.81 20.65
N GLN A 14 6.33 1.76 21.58
CA GLN A 14 5.83 0.51 22.14
C GLN A 14 4.88 -0.24 21.18
N THR A 15 4.29 0.48 20.23
CA THR A 15 3.37 -0.07 19.23
C THR A 15 4.05 -0.10 17.88
N THR A 16 4.03 -1.25 17.22
CA THR A 16 4.64 -1.40 15.89
C THR A 16 3.64 -1.08 14.78
N VAL A 17 4.12 -0.36 13.77
CA VAL A 17 3.42 -0.13 12.50
C VAL A 17 4.30 -0.61 11.34
N VAL A 18 3.75 -1.41 10.44
CA VAL A 18 4.43 -1.84 9.20
C VAL A 18 3.93 -0.97 8.05
N LEU A 19 4.86 -0.35 7.31
CA LEU A 19 4.57 0.50 6.15
C LEU A 19 4.85 -0.25 4.85
N ILE A 20 3.80 -0.74 4.16
CA ILE A 20 3.92 -1.56 2.95
C ILE A 20 3.71 -0.68 1.72
N HIS A 21 4.76 -0.51 0.92
CA HIS A 21 4.77 0.37 -0.26
C HIS A 21 4.01 -0.19 -1.46
N GLY A 22 3.77 0.67 -2.46
CA GLY A 22 3.12 0.35 -3.73
C GLY A 22 4.03 -0.36 -4.74
N ALA A 23 3.51 -0.56 -5.94
CA ALA A 23 4.24 -1.16 -7.05
C ALA A 23 5.38 -0.25 -7.55
N LEU A 24 6.49 -0.87 -7.99
CA LEU A 24 7.63 -0.24 -8.67
C LEU A 24 8.38 0.84 -7.84
N VAL A 25 8.15 0.88 -6.54
CA VAL A 25 8.85 1.72 -5.57
C VAL A 25 9.50 0.86 -4.48
N SER A 26 10.03 1.45 -3.43
CA SER A 26 10.66 0.76 -2.29
C SER A 26 10.19 1.37 -0.97
N GLY A 27 10.71 0.90 0.15
CA GLY A 27 10.46 1.48 1.47
C GLY A 27 10.74 2.97 1.56
N LEU A 28 11.65 3.50 0.73
CA LEU A 28 11.92 4.95 0.62
C LEU A 28 10.68 5.77 0.24
N TYR A 29 9.65 5.15 -0.30
CA TYR A 29 8.38 5.82 -0.61
C TYR A 29 7.68 6.42 0.61
N TRP A 30 8.09 6.01 1.81
CA TRP A 30 7.53 6.45 3.09
C TRP A 30 8.34 7.54 3.80
N ASP A 31 9.45 8.02 3.21
CA ASP A 31 10.37 8.99 3.83
C ASP A 31 9.68 10.27 4.33
N LEU A 32 8.63 10.75 3.61
CA LEU A 32 7.86 11.92 4.01
C LEU A 32 6.80 11.63 5.10
N VAL A 33 6.35 10.39 5.24
CA VAL A 33 5.34 9.98 6.25
C VAL A 33 6.00 9.64 7.58
N ILE A 34 7.15 8.96 7.54
CA ILE A 34 7.89 8.50 8.72
C ILE A 34 8.08 9.60 9.79
N PRO A 35 8.49 10.84 9.46
CA PRO A 35 8.68 11.90 10.46
C PRO A 35 7.39 12.31 11.21
N HIS A 36 6.23 11.98 10.67
CA HIS A 36 4.93 12.29 11.26
C HIS A 36 4.34 11.16 12.12
N LEU A 37 5.07 10.04 12.28
CA LEU A 37 4.71 8.90 13.13
C LEU A 37 5.75 8.63 14.22
N PRO A 38 6.22 9.64 14.98
CA PRO A 38 7.36 9.49 15.91
C PRO A 38 7.06 8.57 17.10
N SER A 39 5.79 8.39 17.45
CA SER A 39 5.35 7.61 18.62
C SER A 39 5.35 6.10 18.36
N TYR A 40 5.46 5.65 17.12
CA TYR A 40 5.40 4.25 16.73
C TYR A 40 6.78 3.69 16.40
N HIS A 41 6.97 2.41 16.72
CA HIS A 41 8.07 1.62 16.17
C HIS A 41 7.71 1.25 14.72
N LEU A 42 8.47 1.73 13.74
CA LEU A 42 8.13 1.57 12.32
C LEU A 42 9.01 0.51 11.68
N LEU A 43 8.40 -0.46 11.03
CA LEU A 43 9.05 -1.44 10.15
C LEU A 43 8.70 -1.09 8.70
N VAL A 44 9.70 -0.83 7.89
CA VAL A 44 9.54 -0.36 6.50
C VAL A 44 10.27 -1.30 5.55
N PRO A 45 9.61 -2.40 5.14
CA PRO A 45 10.20 -3.39 4.25
C PRO A 45 10.22 -2.94 2.78
N ASP A 46 11.19 -3.47 2.03
CA ASP A 46 11.11 -3.57 0.58
C ASP A 46 10.39 -4.88 0.22
N LEU A 47 9.30 -4.82 -0.53
CA LEU A 47 8.57 -5.99 -1.00
C LEU A 47 9.46 -6.88 -1.89
N PRO A 48 9.20 -8.20 -1.99
CA PRO A 48 9.87 -9.05 -2.96
C PRO A 48 9.83 -8.43 -4.37
N GLY A 49 10.90 -8.53 -5.11
CA GLY A 49 11.04 -7.93 -6.44
C GLY A 49 11.28 -6.42 -6.45
N HIS A 50 11.31 -5.76 -5.29
CA HIS A 50 11.45 -4.31 -5.17
C HIS A 50 12.68 -3.93 -4.33
N GLY A 51 13.24 -2.75 -4.58
CA GLY A 51 14.33 -2.18 -3.80
C GLY A 51 15.46 -3.17 -3.56
N LYS A 52 15.91 -3.30 -2.32
CA LYS A 52 16.98 -4.24 -1.93
C LYS A 52 16.51 -5.69 -1.76
N SER A 53 15.19 -5.96 -1.87
CA SER A 53 14.61 -7.31 -1.93
C SER A 53 14.37 -7.81 -3.36
N GLN A 54 14.96 -7.16 -4.37
CA GLN A 54 14.76 -7.44 -5.80
C GLN A 54 15.10 -8.85 -6.25
N SER A 55 16.03 -9.53 -5.57
CA SER A 55 16.44 -10.91 -5.90
C SER A 55 15.36 -11.96 -5.61
N THR A 56 14.36 -11.61 -4.82
CA THR A 56 13.24 -12.49 -4.49
C THR A 56 12.07 -12.21 -5.43
N PRO A 57 11.55 -13.18 -6.20
CA PRO A 57 10.43 -12.97 -7.09
C PRO A 57 9.18 -12.51 -6.33
N PHE A 58 8.46 -11.53 -6.89
CA PHE A 58 7.23 -11.03 -6.27
C PHE A 58 6.07 -12.01 -6.46
N SER A 59 5.33 -12.27 -5.39
CA SER A 59 3.91 -12.65 -5.41
C SER A 59 3.24 -12.11 -4.14
N ILE A 60 1.95 -11.87 -4.19
CA ILE A 60 1.19 -11.37 -3.03
C ILE A 60 1.30 -12.34 -1.85
N ASP A 61 1.17 -13.64 -2.10
CA ASP A 61 1.28 -14.68 -1.07
C ASP A 61 2.67 -14.75 -0.44
N LEU A 62 3.73 -14.63 -1.26
CA LEU A 62 5.09 -14.62 -0.72
C LEU A 62 5.35 -13.35 0.07
N ALA A 63 4.93 -12.20 -0.44
CA ALA A 63 5.06 -10.92 0.25
C ALA A 63 4.34 -10.95 1.61
N SER A 64 3.10 -11.42 1.65
CA SER A 64 2.32 -11.59 2.88
C SER A 64 3.05 -12.46 3.91
N ARG A 65 3.52 -13.66 3.52
CA ARG A 65 4.27 -14.55 4.42
C ARG A 65 5.56 -13.93 4.93
N MET A 66 6.31 -13.21 4.07
CA MET A 66 7.55 -12.57 4.49
C MET A 66 7.29 -11.38 5.43
N ILE A 67 6.21 -10.62 5.22
CA ILE A 67 5.77 -9.58 6.16
C ILE A 67 5.33 -10.21 7.50
N ALA A 68 4.60 -11.32 7.47
CA ALA A 68 4.24 -12.04 8.70
C ALA A 68 5.48 -12.47 9.50
N GLN A 69 6.50 -13.01 8.81
CA GLN A 69 7.76 -13.35 9.44
C GLN A 69 8.47 -12.12 10.01
N LEU A 70 8.49 -11.00 9.28
CA LEU A 70 9.07 -9.74 9.75
C LEU A 70 8.38 -9.26 11.05
N ILE A 71 7.06 -9.28 11.10
CA ILE A 71 6.29 -8.90 12.29
C ILE A 71 6.62 -9.81 13.48
N ARG A 72 6.60 -11.13 13.30
CA ARG A 72 6.90 -12.10 14.36
C ARG A 72 8.30 -11.95 14.92
N THR A 73 9.25 -11.50 14.08
CA THR A 73 10.66 -11.37 14.48
C THR A 73 10.98 -10.01 15.09
N HIS A 74 10.41 -8.93 14.57
CA HIS A 74 10.86 -7.57 14.87
C HIS A 74 9.79 -6.67 15.52
N ALA A 75 8.50 -7.04 15.45
CA ALA A 75 7.47 -6.20 16.06
C ALA A 75 7.48 -6.31 17.57
N THR A 76 7.24 -5.19 18.25
CA THR A 76 7.00 -5.16 19.68
C THR A 76 5.75 -5.99 19.98
N ASN A 77 5.86 -6.93 20.92
CA ASN A 77 4.77 -7.87 21.26
C ASN A 77 4.31 -8.81 20.13
N GLY A 78 5.08 -8.95 19.04
CA GLY A 78 4.82 -9.89 17.96
C GLY A 78 3.60 -9.56 17.09
N SER A 79 3.04 -8.35 17.19
CA SER A 79 1.91 -7.89 16.38
C SER A 79 2.07 -6.44 15.95
N ALA A 80 1.35 -6.01 14.91
CA ALA A 80 1.50 -4.68 14.35
C ALA A 80 0.18 -4.11 13.78
N HIS A 81 0.09 -2.78 13.73
CA HIS A 81 -0.79 -2.10 12.80
C HIS A 81 -0.16 -2.11 11.40
N ILE A 82 -0.99 -2.19 10.38
CA ILE A 82 -0.52 -2.29 8.99
C ILE A 82 -0.99 -1.07 8.21
N ILE A 83 -0.06 -0.39 7.57
CA ILE A 83 -0.36 0.61 6.54
C ILE A 83 0.04 0.03 5.19
N GLY A 84 -0.92 -0.05 4.26
CA GLY A 84 -0.69 -0.52 2.90
C GLY A 84 -1.12 0.48 1.85
N HIS A 85 -0.24 0.77 0.89
CA HIS A 85 -0.58 1.66 -0.24
C HIS A 85 -0.54 0.90 -1.55
N SER A 86 -1.59 1.04 -2.39
CA SER A 86 -1.66 0.47 -3.74
C SER A 86 -1.42 -1.05 -3.71
N LEU A 87 -0.34 -1.57 -4.30
CA LEU A 87 0.06 -2.98 -4.20
C LEU A 87 0.22 -3.43 -2.74
N GLY A 88 0.76 -2.55 -1.88
CA GLY A 88 0.88 -2.81 -0.44
C GLY A 88 -0.48 -2.98 0.25
N ALA A 89 -1.54 -2.35 -0.26
CA ALA A 89 -2.90 -2.58 0.23
C ALA A 89 -3.39 -4.00 -0.07
N GLN A 90 -3.05 -4.55 -1.23
CA GLN A 90 -3.35 -5.95 -1.55
C GLN A 90 -2.60 -6.91 -0.63
N VAL A 91 -1.30 -6.66 -0.38
CA VAL A 91 -0.49 -7.46 0.54
C VAL A 91 -1.03 -7.38 1.97
N ALA A 92 -1.45 -6.19 2.44
CA ALA A 92 -2.03 -5.99 3.77
C ALA A 92 -3.33 -6.79 3.97
N ILE A 93 -4.24 -6.79 2.99
CA ILE A 93 -5.47 -7.58 3.05
C ILE A 93 -5.16 -9.08 3.03
N ARG A 94 -4.17 -9.51 2.21
CA ARG A 94 -3.75 -10.91 2.20
C ARG A 94 -3.17 -11.33 3.55
N LEU A 95 -2.32 -10.51 4.14
CA LEU A 95 -1.75 -10.75 5.47
C LEU A 95 -2.85 -10.91 6.53
N ALA A 96 -3.83 -10.00 6.54
CA ALA A 96 -4.91 -10.06 7.51
C ALA A 96 -5.80 -11.30 7.38
N SER A 97 -5.93 -11.85 6.17
CA SER A 97 -6.72 -13.06 5.94
C SER A 97 -5.95 -14.36 6.23
N THR A 98 -4.61 -14.33 6.18
CA THR A 98 -3.78 -15.53 6.39
C THR A 98 -3.18 -15.61 7.79
N ASP A 99 -2.89 -14.47 8.40
CA ASP A 99 -2.19 -14.35 9.69
C ASP A 99 -2.88 -13.31 10.60
N PRO A 100 -4.19 -13.50 10.93
CA PRO A 100 -4.99 -12.50 11.65
C PRO A 100 -4.49 -12.23 13.08
N ASP A 101 -3.78 -13.16 13.68
CA ASP A 101 -3.25 -13.11 15.06
C ASP A 101 -2.18 -12.04 15.27
N ILE A 102 -1.48 -11.63 14.20
CA ILE A 102 -0.41 -10.64 14.26
C ILE A 102 -0.83 -9.24 13.75
N VAL A 103 -2.08 -9.08 13.32
CA VAL A 103 -2.59 -7.82 12.75
C VAL A 103 -3.55 -7.13 13.71
N ASN A 104 -3.12 -6.01 14.31
CA ASN A 104 -3.94 -5.25 15.25
C ASN A 104 -5.06 -4.46 14.56
N SER A 105 -4.74 -3.71 13.53
CA SER A 105 -5.68 -3.05 12.62
C SER A 105 -4.98 -2.66 11.33
N ILE A 106 -5.77 -2.29 10.33
CA ILE A 106 -5.28 -1.98 8.98
C ILE A 106 -5.75 -0.59 8.55
N PHE A 107 -4.85 0.16 7.95
CA PHE A 107 -5.15 1.32 7.13
C PHE A 107 -4.62 1.09 5.73
N ILE A 108 -5.50 1.01 4.74
CA ILE A 108 -5.12 0.87 3.34
C ILE A 108 -5.62 2.04 2.50
N SER A 109 -4.81 2.40 1.50
CA SER A 109 -5.15 3.42 0.53
C SER A 109 -4.82 2.96 -0.88
N GLY A 110 -5.68 3.33 -1.84
CA GLY A 110 -5.44 3.05 -3.25
C GLY A 110 -5.55 1.56 -3.60
N PHE A 111 -6.35 0.79 -2.88
CA PHE A 111 -6.62 -0.60 -3.26
C PHE A 111 -7.31 -0.65 -4.62
N GLY A 112 -6.81 -1.49 -5.49
CA GLY A 112 -7.42 -1.79 -6.77
C GLY A 112 -6.96 -3.15 -7.28
N MET A 113 -7.81 -3.78 -8.07
CA MET A 113 -7.50 -5.02 -8.76
C MET A 113 -7.54 -4.79 -10.27
N PHE A 114 -6.56 -5.33 -10.97
CA PHE A 114 -6.63 -5.32 -12.43
C PHE A 114 -7.75 -6.24 -12.90
N PRO A 115 -8.75 -5.72 -13.63
CA PRO A 115 -9.83 -6.56 -14.13
C PRO A 115 -9.28 -7.56 -15.14
N ARG A 116 -9.76 -8.80 -15.11
CA ARG A 116 -9.40 -9.83 -16.09
C ARG A 116 -10.16 -9.57 -17.40
N THR A 117 -9.56 -8.83 -18.29
CA THR A 117 -10.12 -8.46 -19.61
C THR A 117 -9.17 -8.88 -20.72
N SER A 118 -9.58 -8.74 -21.97
CA SER A 118 -8.73 -9.01 -23.14
C SER A 118 -7.49 -8.12 -23.24
N ILE A 119 -7.49 -6.95 -22.57
CA ILE A 119 -6.35 -6.04 -22.55
C ILE A 119 -5.38 -6.31 -21.41
N THR A 120 -5.79 -7.06 -20.37
CA THR A 120 -4.96 -7.35 -19.20
C THR A 120 -3.57 -7.89 -19.54
N PRO A 121 -3.38 -8.79 -20.53
CA PRO A 121 -2.05 -9.28 -20.92
C PRO A 121 -1.10 -8.20 -21.44
N TYR A 122 -1.62 -7.05 -21.89
CA TYR A 122 -0.83 -5.93 -22.44
C TYR A 122 -0.47 -4.88 -21.39
N ILE A 123 -1.17 -4.86 -20.24
CA ILE A 123 -0.93 -3.89 -19.15
C ILE A 123 0.52 -3.94 -18.65
N PRO A 124 1.16 -5.11 -18.44
CA PRO A 124 2.56 -5.16 -18.00
C PRO A 124 3.54 -4.46 -18.95
N TYR A 125 3.31 -4.58 -20.24
CA TYR A 125 4.14 -3.90 -21.25
C TYR A 125 3.95 -2.39 -21.22
N ALA A 126 2.69 -1.94 -21.06
CA ALA A 126 2.38 -0.52 -20.94
C ALA A 126 2.99 0.08 -19.63
N ALA A 127 2.88 -0.62 -18.50
CA ALA A 127 3.46 -0.19 -17.24
C ALA A 127 4.99 -0.11 -17.31
N TRP A 128 5.63 -1.13 -17.90
CA TRP A 128 7.07 -1.16 -18.12
C TRP A 128 7.56 -0.03 -19.04
N ALA A 129 6.86 0.23 -20.16
CA ALA A 129 7.21 1.32 -21.05
C ALA A 129 6.96 2.69 -20.40
N MET A 130 5.84 2.85 -19.68
CA MET A 130 5.49 4.09 -19.01
C MET A 130 6.52 4.48 -17.94
N SER A 131 7.05 3.52 -17.17
CA SER A 131 8.09 3.79 -16.17
C SER A 131 9.34 4.45 -16.77
N ARG A 132 9.66 4.12 -18.01
CA ARG A 132 10.80 4.73 -18.74
C ARG A 132 10.47 6.12 -19.24
N VAL A 133 9.24 6.30 -19.77
CA VAL A 133 8.77 7.63 -20.24
C VAL A 133 8.68 8.59 -19.05
N GLU A 134 8.15 8.16 -17.92
CA GLU A 134 8.05 8.97 -16.72
C GLU A 134 9.42 9.48 -16.24
N ASN A 135 10.44 8.63 -16.30
CA ASN A 135 11.81 9.02 -15.92
C ASN A 135 12.46 10.04 -16.88
N CYS A 136 11.95 10.20 -18.11
CA CYS A 136 12.37 11.23 -19.03
C CYS A 136 11.70 12.59 -18.79
N LEU A 137 10.61 12.63 -18.01
CA LEU A 137 9.89 13.87 -17.72
C LEU A 137 10.60 14.69 -16.64
N ALA A 138 10.51 16.02 -16.77
CA ALA A 138 11.05 16.94 -15.77
C ALA A 138 10.25 16.82 -14.46
N ARG A 139 10.92 16.65 -13.32
CA ARG A 139 10.28 16.54 -11.99
C ARG A 139 9.29 17.67 -11.66
N PRO A 140 9.58 18.95 -11.94
CA PRO A 140 8.62 20.03 -11.69
C PRO A 140 7.30 19.84 -12.46
N LEU A 141 7.36 19.27 -13.67
CA LEU A 141 6.16 18.98 -14.46
C LEU A 141 5.32 17.86 -13.82
N ILE A 142 5.97 16.78 -13.37
CA ILE A 142 5.28 15.68 -12.68
C ILE A 142 4.67 16.20 -11.37
N SER A 143 5.44 16.92 -10.56
CA SER A 143 4.97 17.50 -9.30
C SER A 143 3.77 18.44 -9.52
N TRP A 144 3.85 19.33 -10.51
CA TRP A 144 2.73 20.20 -10.86
C TRP A 144 1.48 19.41 -11.28
N ALA A 145 1.64 18.40 -12.13
CA ALA A 145 0.53 17.56 -12.60
C ALA A 145 -0.06 16.69 -11.50
N MET A 146 0.70 16.45 -10.43
CA MET A 146 0.34 15.64 -9.26
C MET A 146 0.05 16.49 -8.01
N ASP A 147 -0.32 17.76 -8.20
CA ASP A 147 -0.68 18.71 -7.13
C ASP A 147 0.41 18.86 -6.04
N GLY A 148 1.65 18.96 -6.46
CA GLY A 148 2.78 19.15 -5.56
C GLY A 148 3.34 17.86 -4.95
N ALA A 149 2.78 16.68 -5.28
CA ALA A 149 3.30 15.43 -4.77
C ALA A 149 4.77 15.22 -5.22
N ASP A 150 5.64 14.95 -4.26
CA ASP A 150 7.04 14.58 -4.53
C ASP A 150 7.14 13.07 -4.77
N ILE A 151 6.93 12.68 -6.02
CA ILE A 151 6.96 11.26 -6.43
C ILE A 151 8.40 10.87 -6.75
N PRO A 152 8.97 9.86 -6.08
CA PRO A 152 10.30 9.37 -6.38
C PRO A 152 10.35 8.79 -7.79
N ARG A 153 11.52 8.88 -8.44
CA ARG A 153 11.72 8.21 -9.74
C ARG A 153 11.67 6.70 -9.57
N ILE A 154 11.05 6.05 -10.54
CA ILE A 154 11.10 4.60 -10.65
C ILE A 154 12.53 4.21 -11.07
N ASP A 155 13.14 3.30 -10.33
CA ASP A 155 14.40 2.71 -10.75
C ASP A 155 14.13 1.79 -11.95
N THR A 156 14.60 2.21 -13.14
CA THR A 156 14.36 1.48 -14.39
C THR A 156 15.03 0.13 -14.44
N ASP A 157 16.12 -0.06 -13.69
CA ASP A 157 16.85 -1.33 -13.64
C ASP A 157 16.09 -2.35 -12.77
N LEU A 158 15.37 -1.86 -11.76
CA LEU A 158 14.51 -2.68 -10.90
C LEU A 158 13.12 -2.90 -11.49
N CYS A 159 12.62 -2.00 -12.34
CA CYS A 159 11.35 -2.14 -13.03
C CYS A 159 11.46 -3.09 -14.23
N THR A 160 11.47 -4.39 -13.98
CA THR A 160 11.53 -5.41 -15.03
C THR A 160 10.15 -5.75 -15.59
N LEU A 161 10.10 -6.23 -16.82
CA LEU A 161 8.83 -6.71 -17.40
C LEU A 161 8.27 -7.93 -16.63
N ASP A 162 9.13 -8.78 -16.08
CA ASP A 162 8.70 -9.91 -15.24
C ASP A 162 8.01 -9.42 -13.97
N LEU A 163 8.56 -8.42 -13.29
CA LEU A 163 7.92 -7.80 -12.13
C LEU A 163 6.56 -7.21 -12.49
N CYS A 164 6.46 -6.45 -13.60
CA CYS A 164 5.19 -5.90 -14.06
C CYS A 164 4.14 -6.99 -14.33
N ARG A 165 4.55 -8.12 -14.92
CA ARG A 165 3.64 -9.27 -15.15
C ARG A 165 3.15 -9.87 -13.84
N ARG A 166 4.02 -10.06 -12.86
CA ARG A 166 3.66 -10.61 -11.55
C ARG A 166 2.73 -9.71 -10.75
N ILE A 167 2.87 -8.39 -10.91
CA ILE A 167 1.99 -7.39 -10.28
C ILE A 167 0.59 -7.38 -10.92
N VAL A 168 0.52 -7.37 -12.24
CA VAL A 168 -0.75 -7.23 -12.99
C VAL A 168 -1.57 -8.51 -13.01
N ALA A 169 -0.92 -9.66 -13.11
CA ALA A 169 -1.55 -10.97 -13.12
C ALA A 169 -1.00 -11.83 -11.98
N PRO A 170 -1.26 -11.44 -10.73
CA PRO A 170 -0.79 -12.21 -9.59
C PRO A 170 -1.45 -13.59 -9.59
N ASP A 171 -0.65 -14.60 -9.25
CA ASP A 171 -1.13 -15.96 -9.01
C ASP A 171 -1.85 -15.98 -7.64
N ILE A 172 -3.11 -15.60 -7.64
CA ILE A 172 -3.97 -15.55 -6.45
C ILE A 172 -5.20 -16.44 -6.71
N PRO A 173 -5.75 -17.08 -5.65
CA PRO A 173 -7.00 -17.81 -5.74
C PRO A 173 -8.12 -16.97 -6.37
N THR A 174 -9.01 -17.60 -7.13
CA THR A 174 -10.11 -16.92 -7.83
C THR A 174 -11.10 -16.24 -6.88
N GLU A 175 -11.16 -16.68 -5.63
CA GLU A 175 -12.06 -16.15 -4.59
C GLU A 175 -11.46 -15.00 -3.77
N TRP A 176 -10.27 -14.54 -4.11
CA TRP A 176 -9.63 -13.45 -3.39
C TRP A 176 -10.15 -12.06 -3.83
N PRO A 177 -10.32 -11.07 -2.93
CA PRO A 177 -10.09 -11.12 -1.48
C PRO A 177 -11.14 -11.93 -0.73
N VAL A 178 -10.70 -12.60 0.33
CA VAL A 178 -11.56 -13.33 1.28
C VAL A 178 -11.75 -12.51 2.56
N PRO A 179 -12.78 -12.75 3.38
CA PRO A 179 -13.01 -12.05 4.65
C PRO A 179 -11.82 -12.11 5.60
N TRP A 180 -11.64 -11.08 6.41
CA TRP A 180 -10.58 -10.95 7.42
C TRP A 180 -11.11 -10.31 8.71
N ALA A 181 -10.51 -10.65 9.85
CA ALA A 181 -10.99 -10.23 11.17
C ALA A 181 -10.46 -8.86 11.63
N ALA A 182 -9.37 -8.36 11.06
CA ALA A 182 -8.76 -7.11 11.50
C ALA A 182 -9.61 -5.89 11.13
N ARG A 183 -9.79 -4.97 12.08
CA ARG A 183 -10.45 -3.67 11.86
C ARG A 183 -9.74 -2.89 10.76
N THR A 184 -10.46 -2.46 9.73
CA THR A 184 -9.85 -1.91 8.52
C THR A 184 -10.46 -0.58 8.09
N LEU A 185 -9.59 0.43 7.92
CA LEU A 185 -9.88 1.68 7.22
C LEU A 185 -9.42 1.56 5.78
N ILE A 186 -10.32 1.83 4.84
CA ILE A 186 -10.06 1.85 3.41
C ILE A 186 -10.23 3.28 2.92
N VAL A 187 -9.20 3.85 2.29
CA VAL A 187 -9.29 5.19 1.71
C VAL A 187 -9.10 5.11 0.20
N ALA A 188 -10.08 5.64 -0.53
CA ALA A 188 -10.02 5.83 -1.97
C ALA A 188 -9.79 7.32 -2.27
N ALA A 189 -8.64 7.66 -2.85
CA ALA A 189 -8.35 9.02 -3.29
C ALA A 189 -9.29 9.44 -4.41
N GLY A 190 -10.02 10.55 -4.21
CA GLY A 190 -11.14 10.97 -5.07
C GLY A 190 -10.77 11.90 -6.21
N LYS A 191 -9.55 12.49 -6.22
CA LYS A 191 -9.15 13.48 -7.22
C LYS A 191 -8.71 12.82 -8.51
N GLY A 192 -9.50 13.04 -9.56
CA GLY A 192 -9.16 12.72 -10.95
C GLY A 192 -8.58 13.92 -11.70
N GLY A 193 -8.51 13.83 -13.01
CA GLY A 193 -8.05 14.91 -13.90
C GLY A 193 -7.47 14.35 -15.20
N LEU A 194 -6.60 15.13 -15.85
CA LEU A 194 -5.89 14.70 -17.07
C LEU A 194 -5.04 13.44 -16.82
N ILE A 195 -4.49 13.32 -15.61
CA ILE A 195 -3.80 12.10 -15.18
C ILE A 195 -4.81 11.27 -14.38
N PRO A 196 -5.06 10.00 -14.75
CA PRO A 196 -6.03 9.13 -14.09
C PRO A 196 -5.45 8.62 -12.75
N THR A 197 -5.52 9.46 -11.72
CA THR A 197 -5.00 9.17 -10.36
C THR A 197 -6.12 9.02 -9.33
N LYS A 198 -7.36 8.83 -9.78
CA LYS A 198 -8.49 8.54 -8.91
C LYS A 198 -8.55 7.05 -8.63
N ASP A 199 -8.71 6.71 -7.35
CA ASP A 199 -8.89 5.32 -6.92
C ASP A 199 -10.30 4.80 -7.23
N SER A 200 -10.44 3.50 -7.27
CA SER A 200 -11.72 2.83 -7.48
C SER A 200 -12.56 2.84 -6.19
N VAL A 201 -13.58 3.69 -6.16
CA VAL A 201 -14.60 3.68 -5.10
C VAL A 201 -15.35 2.35 -5.07
N CYS A 202 -15.60 1.74 -6.24
CA CYS A 202 -16.28 0.44 -6.32
C CYS A 202 -15.47 -0.65 -5.63
N ASP A 203 -14.13 -0.68 -5.81
CA ASP A 203 -13.28 -1.66 -5.13
C ASP A 203 -13.23 -1.41 -3.62
N ALA A 204 -13.20 -0.14 -3.19
CA ALA A 204 -13.24 0.21 -1.77
C ALA A 204 -14.56 -0.25 -1.11
N VAL A 205 -15.70 -0.01 -1.74
CA VAL A 205 -17.02 -0.46 -1.25
C VAL A 205 -17.11 -1.99 -1.24
N ARG A 206 -16.60 -2.65 -2.29
CA ARG A 206 -16.55 -4.12 -2.33
C ARG A 206 -15.74 -4.69 -1.17
N LEU A 207 -14.59 -4.10 -0.85
CA LEU A 207 -13.79 -4.52 0.30
C LEU A 207 -14.53 -4.34 1.62
N VAL A 208 -15.32 -3.28 1.78
CA VAL A 208 -16.17 -3.11 2.99
C VAL A 208 -17.14 -4.25 3.13
N VAL A 209 -17.81 -4.67 2.04
CA VAL A 209 -18.75 -5.79 2.07
C VAL A 209 -18.05 -7.07 2.53
N ILE A 210 -16.89 -7.39 1.93
CA ILE A 210 -16.13 -8.61 2.25
C ILE A 210 -15.59 -8.55 3.70
N GLY A 211 -14.98 -7.43 4.10
CA GLY A 211 -14.38 -7.32 5.44
C GLY A 211 -15.42 -7.36 6.55
N ARG A 212 -16.63 -6.83 6.33
CA ARG A 212 -17.72 -6.85 7.29
C ARG A 212 -18.29 -8.22 7.57
N GLU A 213 -18.00 -9.21 6.76
CA GLU A 213 -18.39 -10.59 7.08
C GLU A 213 -17.75 -11.10 8.38
N LEU A 214 -16.56 -10.59 8.74
CA LEU A 214 -15.85 -10.94 9.97
C LEU A 214 -15.60 -9.75 10.91
N ASN A 215 -15.68 -8.51 10.45
CA ASN A 215 -15.45 -7.33 11.30
C ASN A 215 -16.30 -6.13 10.84
N GLU A 216 -17.34 -5.81 11.62
CA GLU A 216 -18.26 -4.69 11.34
C GLU A 216 -17.59 -3.30 11.32
N GLU A 217 -16.42 -3.15 11.98
CA GLU A 217 -15.64 -1.91 11.98
C GLU A 217 -14.84 -1.69 10.68
N THR A 218 -15.01 -2.54 9.66
CA THR A 218 -14.44 -2.28 8.33
C THR A 218 -15.23 -1.16 7.66
N VAL A 219 -14.54 -0.06 7.32
CA VAL A 219 -15.14 1.15 6.77
C VAL A 219 -14.33 1.69 5.60
N ALA A 220 -15.01 2.39 4.69
CA ALA A 220 -14.36 3.08 3.58
C ALA A 220 -14.71 4.57 3.54
N TYR A 221 -13.73 5.35 3.13
CA TYR A 221 -13.86 6.80 2.92
C TYR A 221 -13.20 7.21 1.60
N THR A 222 -13.62 8.35 1.09
CA THR A 222 -12.92 9.05 -0.01
C THR A 222 -12.51 10.45 0.44
N HIS A 223 -11.43 10.98 -0.15
CA HIS A 223 -11.02 12.37 0.02
C HIS A 223 -10.89 13.01 -1.36
N LEU A 224 -11.80 13.95 -1.69
CA LEU A 224 -11.97 14.48 -3.05
C LEU A 224 -10.79 15.33 -3.56
N SER A 225 -9.95 15.84 -2.66
CA SER A 225 -8.77 16.64 -3.04
C SER A 225 -7.49 15.79 -3.14
N MET A 226 -7.53 14.51 -2.77
CA MET A 226 -6.35 13.64 -2.77
C MET A 226 -6.28 12.80 -4.03
N ARG A 227 -5.06 12.64 -4.56
CA ARG A 227 -4.69 11.74 -5.66
C ARG A 227 -4.19 10.41 -5.12
N HIS A 228 -4.09 9.39 -5.96
CA HIS A 228 -3.56 8.08 -5.58
C HIS A 228 -2.33 8.13 -4.66
N PRO A 229 -1.24 8.88 -4.97
CA PRO A 229 -0.07 8.96 -4.10
C PRO A 229 -0.20 10.05 -3.02
N TRP A 230 -1.32 10.13 -2.30
CA TRP A 230 -1.54 11.20 -1.32
C TRP A 230 -0.67 11.10 -0.06
N ASN A 231 -0.07 9.97 0.20
CA ASN A 231 1.02 9.84 1.18
C ASN A 231 2.26 10.69 0.79
N ARG A 232 2.39 11.04 -0.50
CA ARG A 232 3.42 11.96 -1.04
C ARG A 232 2.89 13.37 -1.27
N GLN A 233 1.57 13.52 -1.50
CA GLN A 233 0.90 14.81 -1.70
C GLN A 233 0.64 15.52 -0.36
N ALA A 234 0.20 14.80 0.66
CA ALA A 234 -0.17 15.31 1.98
C ALA A 234 0.31 14.34 3.08
N PRO A 235 1.63 14.17 3.27
CA PRO A 235 2.20 13.13 4.15
C PRO A 235 1.76 13.29 5.61
N ARG A 236 1.62 14.53 6.09
CA ARG A 236 1.13 14.81 7.43
C ARG A 236 -0.33 14.36 7.61
N LEU A 237 -1.22 14.73 6.67
CA LEU A 237 -2.63 14.29 6.71
C LEU A 237 -2.73 12.76 6.65
N PHE A 238 -1.86 12.12 5.85
CA PHE A 238 -1.80 10.67 5.76
C PHE A 238 -1.45 10.03 7.12
N ALA A 239 -0.43 10.55 7.78
CA ALA A 239 0.00 10.07 9.09
C ALA A 239 -1.07 10.33 10.17
N GLU A 240 -1.64 11.54 10.23
CA GLU A 240 -2.74 11.90 11.15
C GLU A 240 -3.97 10.98 10.95
N THR A 241 -4.27 10.59 9.70
CA THR A 241 -5.36 9.66 9.40
C THR A 241 -5.05 8.26 9.92
N ALA A 242 -3.81 7.79 9.76
CA ALA A 242 -3.36 6.50 10.28
C ALA A 242 -3.42 6.47 11.82
N GLU A 243 -2.87 7.49 12.48
CA GLU A 243 -2.87 7.63 13.92
C GLU A 243 -4.30 7.69 14.48
N ALA A 244 -5.17 8.55 13.91
CA ALA A 244 -6.57 8.63 14.32
C ALA A 244 -7.28 7.27 14.21
N TRP A 245 -7.00 6.51 13.15
CA TRP A 245 -7.53 5.16 13.02
C TRP A 245 -7.01 4.21 14.08
N PHE A 246 -5.71 4.17 14.35
CA PHE A 246 -5.13 3.27 15.32
C PHE A 246 -5.60 3.57 16.75
N GLU A 247 -5.68 4.84 17.11
CA GLU A 247 -6.10 5.33 18.44
C GLU A 247 -7.63 5.44 18.61
N ARG A 248 -8.43 5.02 17.62
CA ARG A 248 -9.91 5.10 17.63
C ARG A 248 -10.45 6.53 17.78
N LEU A 249 -9.75 7.50 17.25
CA LEU A 249 -10.15 8.91 17.19
C LEU A 249 -10.96 9.21 15.92
N GLU A 250 -11.57 10.38 15.86
CA GLU A 250 -12.19 10.88 14.63
C GLU A 250 -11.14 11.16 13.56
N LEU A 251 -11.46 10.79 12.31
CA LEU A 251 -10.58 11.08 11.18
C LEU A 251 -10.46 12.61 10.97
N PRO A 252 -9.32 13.10 10.47
CA PRO A 252 -9.17 14.50 10.08
C PRO A 252 -10.26 14.94 9.11
N GLY A 253 -10.48 16.24 8.99
CA GLY A 253 -11.50 16.77 8.08
C GLY A 253 -11.23 16.48 6.61
N GLY A 254 -12.28 16.48 5.80
CA GLY A 254 -12.22 16.30 4.34
C GLY A 254 -12.53 14.87 3.84
N PHE A 255 -12.65 13.90 4.73
CA PHE A 255 -13.08 12.54 4.38
C PHE A 255 -14.58 12.42 4.31
N VAL A 256 -15.06 11.77 3.25
CA VAL A 256 -16.48 11.44 3.03
C VAL A 256 -16.63 9.93 3.11
N LYS A 257 -17.52 9.45 3.95
CA LYS A 257 -17.78 8.01 4.12
C LYS A 257 -18.45 7.45 2.85
N LEU A 258 -18.05 6.25 2.44
CA LEU A 258 -18.57 5.52 1.29
C LEU A 258 -19.64 4.50 1.71
#